data_202af4b99bea12020fc0db08495e3288
#
_entry.id   202af4b99bea12020fc0db08495e3288
#
_cell.length_a   1.000
_cell.length_b   1.000
_cell.length_c   1.000
_cell.angle_alpha   90.00
_cell.angle_beta   90.00
_cell.angle_gamma   90.00
#
_symmetry.space_group_name_H-M   'P 1'
#
loop_
_entity.id
_entity.type
_entity.pdbx_description
1 polymer ?
#
loop_
_entity_poly.entity_id
_entity_poly.type
_entity_poly.pdbx_seq_one_letter_code
_entity_poly.pdbx_strand_id
1 'polypeptide(L)'
;MADSWERLKQDCGACRGCALADTRTHVVFGDGCETAEIMLIGEGPGQHEDEQGIPFVGRAGQLLDDMLEIIHLDRTKVYIANVVKCRPPQNRDPLNVEQDACIGYLRRQAALMKPKIIVCLGRIAAKAIIKEDFKICLLYTSPSPRDCS
;
A
#
# COMPACT_ATOMS: atom_id res chain seq x y z
N MET A 1 21.13 -3.88 -15.71
CA MET A 1 21.21 -2.59 -15.03
C MET A 1 20.48 -2.65 -13.70
N ALA A 2 21.01 -2.00 -12.69
CA ALA A 2 20.37 -1.93 -11.40
C ALA A 2 19.04 -1.18 -11.51
N ASP A 3 18.07 -1.57 -10.69
CA ASP A 3 16.78 -0.89 -10.61
C ASP A 3 16.95 0.48 -9.94
N SER A 4 16.05 1.39 -10.22
CA SER A 4 16.04 2.72 -9.63
C SER A 4 14.61 3.16 -9.34
N TRP A 5 14.46 4.08 -8.41
CA TRP A 5 13.14 4.63 -8.06
C TRP A 5 12.46 5.28 -9.25
N GLU A 6 13.21 6.05 -10.03
CA GLU A 6 12.69 6.73 -11.22
C GLU A 6 12.20 5.74 -12.26
N ARG A 7 12.98 4.71 -12.55
CA ARG A 7 12.60 3.65 -13.48
C ARG A 7 11.35 2.90 -13.00
N LEU A 8 11.33 2.53 -11.71
CA LEU A 8 10.18 1.87 -11.10
C LEU A 8 8.92 2.71 -11.25
N LYS A 9 9.01 4.00 -10.97
CA LYS A 9 7.87 4.92 -11.08
C LYS A 9 7.36 5.01 -12.53
N GLN A 10 8.26 5.07 -13.50
CA GLN A 10 7.89 5.07 -14.92
C GLN A 10 7.21 3.76 -15.32
N ASP A 11 7.79 2.62 -14.95
CA ASP A 11 7.24 1.30 -15.27
C ASP A 11 5.83 1.15 -14.69
N CYS A 12 5.65 1.54 -13.44
CA CYS A 12 4.37 1.48 -12.76
C CYS A 12 3.33 2.41 -13.42
N GLY A 13 3.74 3.63 -13.75
CA GLY A 13 2.87 4.62 -14.38
C GLY A 13 2.35 4.20 -15.74
N ALA A 14 3.12 3.42 -16.48
CA ALA A 14 2.76 2.91 -17.81
C ALA A 14 2.13 1.51 -17.77
N CYS A 15 1.91 0.94 -16.58
CA CYS A 15 1.46 -0.44 -16.42
C CYS A 15 0.06 -0.69 -17.00
N ARG A 16 -0.08 -1.78 -17.71
CA ARG A 16 -1.36 -2.31 -18.21
C ARG A 16 -1.46 -3.82 -17.93
N GLY A 17 -0.89 -4.26 -16.82
CA GLY A 17 -0.75 -5.68 -16.51
C GLY A 17 -2.02 -6.38 -16.03
N CYS A 18 -3.08 -5.63 -15.73
CA CYS A 18 -4.38 -6.21 -15.32
C CYS A 18 -5.53 -5.32 -15.77
N ALA A 19 -6.76 -5.83 -15.59
CA ALA A 19 -7.98 -5.14 -16.03
C ALA A 19 -8.21 -3.78 -15.35
N LEU A 20 -7.62 -3.53 -14.19
CA LEU A 20 -7.75 -2.24 -13.51
C LEU A 20 -7.19 -1.07 -14.33
N ALA A 21 -6.28 -1.35 -15.26
CA ALA A 21 -5.73 -0.34 -16.15
C ALA A 21 -6.80 0.29 -17.06
N ASP A 22 -7.88 -0.43 -17.35
CA ASP A 22 -8.93 0.04 -18.26
C ASP A 22 -9.89 1.03 -17.61
N THR A 23 -10.02 0.99 -16.29
CA THR A 23 -11.01 1.77 -15.54
C THR A 23 -10.40 2.82 -14.62
N ARG A 24 -9.10 2.78 -14.38
CA ARG A 24 -8.42 3.76 -13.54
C ARG A 24 -8.37 5.14 -14.20
N THR A 25 -8.39 6.20 -13.41
CA THR A 25 -8.07 7.55 -13.87
C THR A 25 -6.57 7.81 -13.76
N HIS A 26 -5.98 7.49 -12.61
CA HIS A 26 -4.53 7.63 -12.37
C HIS A 26 -3.97 6.36 -11.74
N VAL A 27 -2.70 6.09 -12.01
CA VAL A 27 -1.92 5.14 -11.21
C VAL A 27 -1.54 5.84 -9.90
N VAL A 28 -1.77 5.18 -8.78
CA VAL A 28 -1.42 5.68 -7.46
C VAL A 28 -0.17 4.95 -6.99
N PHE A 29 0.98 5.50 -7.32
CA PHE A 29 2.28 4.85 -7.08
C PHE A 29 2.64 4.77 -5.59
N GLY A 30 2.44 5.86 -4.88
CA GLY A 30 2.77 6.03 -3.48
C GLY A 30 3.06 7.48 -3.16
N ASP A 31 3.31 7.77 -1.89
CA ASP A 31 3.58 9.13 -1.42
C ASP A 31 4.43 9.12 -0.17
N GLY A 32 5.34 10.08 -0.05
CA GLY A 32 6.14 10.28 1.13
C GLY A 32 7.64 10.29 0.87
N CYS A 33 8.41 9.94 1.88
CA CYS A 33 9.87 9.94 1.84
C CYS A 33 10.42 8.63 1.28
N GLU A 34 11.12 8.69 0.16
CA GLU A 34 11.67 7.51 -0.53
C GLU A 34 12.78 6.80 0.25
N THR A 35 13.31 7.44 1.28
CA THR A 35 14.34 6.88 2.16
C THR A 35 13.83 6.65 3.58
N ALA A 36 12.52 6.64 3.76
CA ALA A 36 11.90 6.46 5.08
C ALA A 36 12.23 5.10 5.69
N GLU A 37 12.32 5.08 7.00
CA GLU A 37 12.50 3.83 7.75
C GLU A 37 11.18 3.07 7.95
N ILE A 38 10.04 3.76 7.79
CA ILE A 38 8.70 3.19 7.99
C ILE A 38 7.93 3.26 6.68
N MET A 39 7.41 2.11 6.25
CA MET A 39 6.56 1.97 5.07
C MET A 39 5.18 1.49 5.52
N LEU A 40 4.15 2.26 5.15
CA LEU A 40 2.76 1.94 5.44
C LEU A 40 2.12 1.39 4.16
N ILE A 41 1.52 0.21 4.26
CA ILE A 41 0.98 -0.49 3.09
C ILE A 41 -0.51 -0.75 3.29
N GLY A 42 -1.33 -0.15 2.42
CA GLY A 42 -2.76 -0.37 2.37
C GLY A 42 -3.18 -1.29 1.24
N GLU A 43 -4.48 -1.38 1.03
CA GLU A 43 -5.09 -2.29 0.04
C GLU A 43 -4.96 -1.75 -1.39
N GLY A 44 -5.59 -0.64 -1.67
CA GLY A 44 -5.65 -0.06 -3.00
C GLY A 44 -6.33 1.31 -3.00
N PRO A 45 -6.25 2.05 -4.12
CA PRO A 45 -6.86 3.36 -4.23
C PRO A 45 -8.39 3.30 -4.21
N GLY A 46 -9.01 4.23 -3.50
CA GLY A 46 -10.42 4.55 -3.63
C GLY A 46 -10.65 5.64 -4.68
N GLN A 47 -11.87 6.19 -4.71
CA GLN A 47 -12.23 7.22 -5.69
C GLN A 47 -11.36 8.46 -5.58
N HIS A 48 -11.17 9.01 -4.39
CA HIS A 48 -10.41 10.24 -4.20
C HIS A 48 -8.94 10.04 -4.57
N GLU A 49 -8.38 8.89 -4.21
CA GLU A 49 -7.01 8.52 -4.56
C GLU A 49 -6.82 8.40 -6.08
N ASP A 50 -7.77 7.76 -6.75
CA ASP A 50 -7.75 7.60 -8.20
C ASP A 50 -7.85 8.95 -8.93
N GLU A 51 -8.66 9.86 -8.41
CA GLU A 51 -8.80 11.21 -8.96
C GLU A 51 -7.53 12.05 -8.81
N GLN A 52 -6.84 11.93 -7.68
CA GLN A 52 -5.68 12.76 -7.35
C GLN A 52 -4.34 12.11 -7.65
N GLY A 53 -4.30 10.78 -7.78
CA GLY A 53 -3.04 10.05 -7.96
C GLY A 53 -2.20 9.92 -6.70
N ILE A 54 -2.78 10.17 -5.52
CA ILE A 54 -2.10 10.16 -4.22
C ILE A 54 -2.80 9.18 -3.29
N PRO A 55 -2.07 8.32 -2.56
CA PRO A 55 -2.69 7.36 -1.65
C PRO A 55 -3.22 8.03 -0.38
N PHE A 56 -4.28 7.46 0.18
CA PHE A 56 -4.82 7.86 1.48
C PHE A 56 -5.17 9.35 1.58
N VAL A 57 -6.00 9.83 0.66
CA VAL A 57 -6.50 11.22 0.65
C VAL A 57 -7.98 11.35 1.01
N GLY A 58 -8.69 10.23 1.20
CA GLY A 58 -10.07 10.22 1.67
C GLY A 58 -10.17 10.16 3.20
N ARG A 59 -11.31 9.64 3.70
CA ARG A 59 -11.57 9.53 5.15
C ARG A 59 -10.53 8.70 5.88
N ALA A 60 -10.19 7.53 5.34
CA ALA A 60 -9.17 6.67 5.94
C ALA A 60 -7.80 7.37 5.95
N GLY A 61 -7.52 8.18 4.93
CA GLY A 61 -6.31 8.98 4.86
C GLY A 61 -6.23 10.04 5.94
N GLN A 62 -7.36 10.71 6.23
CA GLN A 62 -7.42 11.68 7.31
C GLN A 62 -7.17 11.02 8.67
N LEU A 63 -7.77 9.85 8.89
CA LEU A 63 -7.54 9.09 10.10
C LEU A 63 -6.07 8.67 10.23
N LEU A 64 -5.47 8.25 9.14
CA LEU A 64 -4.04 7.89 9.12
C LEU A 64 -3.16 9.09 9.49
N ASP A 65 -3.44 10.27 8.93
CA ASP A 65 -2.71 11.48 9.26
C ASP A 65 -2.83 11.83 10.75
N ASP A 66 -4.03 11.70 11.32
CA ASP A 66 -4.28 11.95 12.74
C ASP A 66 -3.50 10.95 13.62
N MET A 67 -3.48 9.68 13.24
CA MET A 67 -2.73 8.64 13.96
C MET A 67 -1.22 8.87 13.89
N LEU A 68 -0.71 9.29 12.74
CA LEU A 68 0.71 9.62 12.59
C LEU A 68 1.09 10.80 13.47
N GLU A 69 0.24 11.81 13.56
CA GLU A 69 0.47 12.97 14.43
C GLU A 69 0.61 12.58 15.90
N ILE A 70 -0.19 11.62 16.38
CA ILE A 70 -0.11 11.13 17.75
C ILE A 70 1.28 10.59 18.10
N ILE A 71 1.94 9.96 17.16
CA ILE A 71 3.28 9.39 17.35
C ILE A 71 4.39 10.30 16.80
N HIS A 72 4.07 11.58 16.60
CA HIS A 72 5.00 12.60 16.12
C HIS A 72 5.60 12.32 14.75
N LEU A 73 4.81 11.70 13.87
CA LEU A 73 5.16 11.46 12.48
C LEU A 73 4.19 12.21 11.55
N ASP A 74 4.60 12.36 10.31
CA ASP A 74 3.78 12.89 9.23
C ASP A 74 4.21 12.22 7.91
N ARG A 75 3.52 12.55 6.81
CA ARG A 75 3.78 11.92 5.50
C ARG A 75 5.16 12.21 4.94
N THR A 76 5.85 13.23 5.44
CA THR A 76 7.23 13.54 5.00
C THR A 76 8.28 12.62 5.64
N LYS A 77 7.90 11.89 6.68
CA LYS A 77 8.79 11.01 7.45
C LYS A 77 8.54 9.52 7.22
N VAL A 78 7.46 9.18 6.53
CA VAL A 78 7.08 7.81 6.21
C VAL A 78 6.87 7.69 4.71
N TYR A 79 6.71 6.47 4.20
CA TYR A 79 6.27 6.23 2.83
C TYR A 79 4.98 5.43 2.85
N ILE A 80 4.01 5.85 2.07
CA ILE A 80 2.67 5.23 2.01
C ILE A 80 2.45 4.68 0.61
N ALA A 81 2.06 3.42 0.54
CA ALA A 81 1.78 2.73 -0.71
C ALA A 81 0.62 1.74 -0.53
N ASN A 82 0.16 1.18 -1.62
CA ASN A 82 -0.89 0.14 -1.61
C ASN A 82 -0.39 -1.11 -2.32
N VAL A 83 -1.02 -2.24 -2.03
CA VAL A 83 -0.77 -3.51 -2.70
C VAL A 83 -1.06 -3.39 -4.19
N VAL A 84 -2.23 -2.85 -4.55
CA VAL A 84 -2.55 -2.52 -5.94
C VAL A 84 -2.44 -1.02 -6.18
N LYS A 85 -1.99 -0.65 -7.37
CA LYS A 85 -1.72 0.75 -7.73
C LYS A 85 -2.86 1.42 -8.47
N CYS A 86 -3.89 0.67 -8.80
CA CYS A 86 -5.05 1.14 -9.56
C CYS A 86 -6.34 0.83 -8.80
N ARG A 87 -7.31 1.74 -8.92
CA ARG A 87 -8.60 1.60 -8.24
C ARG A 87 -9.41 0.44 -8.80
N PRO A 88 -9.85 -0.51 -7.95
CA PRO A 88 -10.86 -1.50 -8.37
C PRO A 88 -12.22 -0.84 -8.61
N PRO A 89 -12.99 -1.29 -9.61
CA PRO A 89 -14.32 -0.72 -9.87
C PRO A 89 -15.20 -0.77 -8.63
N GLN A 90 -15.92 0.33 -8.36
CA GLN A 90 -16.85 0.46 -7.23
C GLN A 90 -16.17 0.25 -5.85
N ASN A 91 -14.87 0.50 -5.77
CA ASN A 91 -14.08 0.34 -4.53
C ASN A 91 -14.16 -1.08 -3.92
N ARG A 92 -14.40 -2.10 -4.75
CA ARG A 92 -14.37 -3.50 -4.28
C ARG A 92 -12.96 -3.90 -3.86
N ASP A 93 -12.86 -4.99 -3.11
CA ASP A 93 -11.55 -5.58 -2.82
C ASP A 93 -10.85 -5.98 -4.13
N PRO A 94 -9.53 -5.80 -4.23
CA PRO A 94 -8.80 -6.27 -5.40
C PRO A 94 -8.83 -7.80 -5.47
N LEU A 95 -9.01 -8.32 -6.68
CA LEU A 95 -8.97 -9.76 -6.91
C LEU A 95 -7.54 -10.29 -6.75
N ASN A 96 -7.40 -11.57 -6.45
CA ASN A 96 -6.08 -12.20 -6.31
C ASN A 96 -5.23 -12.02 -7.57
N VAL A 97 -5.83 -12.17 -8.75
CA VAL A 97 -5.12 -11.99 -10.02
C VAL A 97 -4.62 -10.56 -10.20
N GLU A 98 -5.37 -9.58 -9.71
CA GLU A 98 -4.96 -8.17 -9.75
C GLU A 98 -3.83 -7.89 -8.77
N GLN A 99 -3.92 -8.45 -7.56
CA GLN A 99 -2.86 -8.35 -6.56
C GLN A 99 -1.55 -8.98 -7.08
N ASP A 100 -1.63 -10.18 -7.63
CA ASP A 100 -0.47 -10.90 -8.16
C ASP A 100 0.20 -10.15 -9.31
N ALA A 101 -0.59 -9.53 -10.18
CA ALA A 101 -0.08 -8.73 -11.30
C ALA A 101 0.60 -7.44 -10.82
N CYS A 102 0.21 -6.91 -9.67
CA CYS A 102 0.64 -5.59 -9.18
C CYS A 102 1.70 -5.65 -8.09
N ILE A 103 1.75 -6.73 -7.30
CA ILE A 103 2.61 -6.83 -6.10
C ILE A 103 4.10 -6.62 -6.40
N GLY A 104 4.53 -6.89 -7.62
CA GLY A 104 5.91 -6.70 -8.05
C GLY A 104 6.40 -5.26 -7.87
N TYR A 105 5.54 -4.28 -8.12
CA TYR A 105 5.89 -2.87 -7.94
C TYR A 105 6.14 -2.55 -6.46
N LEU A 106 5.28 -3.05 -5.57
CA LEU A 106 5.45 -2.86 -4.13
C LEU A 106 6.75 -3.52 -3.62
N ARG A 107 7.04 -4.73 -4.11
CA ARG A 107 8.29 -5.42 -3.76
C ARG A 107 9.52 -4.65 -4.20
N ARG A 108 9.49 -4.06 -5.40
CA ARG A 108 10.57 -3.21 -5.90
C ARG A 108 10.71 -1.95 -5.05
N GLN A 109 9.59 -1.34 -4.65
CA GLN A 109 9.61 -0.20 -3.74
C GLN A 109 10.30 -0.54 -2.42
N ALA A 110 9.91 -1.64 -1.80
CA ALA A 110 10.51 -2.09 -0.56
C ALA A 110 12.01 -2.45 -0.72
N ALA A 111 12.36 -3.07 -1.83
CA ALA A 111 13.76 -3.43 -2.10
C ALA A 111 14.65 -2.20 -2.27
N LEU A 112 14.14 -1.14 -2.89
CA LEU A 112 14.89 0.11 -3.08
C LEU A 112 14.93 0.96 -1.81
N MET A 113 13.84 1.03 -1.07
CA MET A 113 13.76 1.81 0.16
C MET A 113 14.49 1.17 1.34
N LYS A 114 14.41 -0.14 1.45
CA LYS A 114 14.93 -0.92 2.57
C LYS A 114 14.40 -0.42 3.91
N PRO A 115 13.06 -0.35 4.09
CA PRO A 115 12.49 0.13 5.34
C PRO A 115 12.84 -0.80 6.50
N LYS A 116 12.94 -0.24 7.69
CA LYS A 116 13.16 -1.03 8.91
C LYS A 116 11.85 -1.60 9.45
N ILE A 117 10.73 -0.91 9.21
CA ILE A 117 9.41 -1.28 9.69
C ILE A 117 8.42 -1.19 8.54
N ILE A 118 7.62 -2.24 8.37
CA ILE A 118 6.49 -2.26 7.45
C ILE A 118 5.22 -2.41 8.26
N VAL A 119 4.29 -1.48 8.10
CA VAL A 119 2.99 -1.49 8.78
C VAL A 119 1.92 -1.82 7.74
N CYS A 120 1.23 -2.94 7.93
CA CYS A 120 0.13 -3.34 7.04
C CYS A 120 -1.18 -2.75 7.55
N LEU A 121 -1.83 -1.97 6.70
CA LEU A 121 -3.10 -1.31 7.00
C LEU A 121 -4.23 -2.15 6.40
N GLY A 122 -4.79 -3.01 7.22
CA GLY A 122 -5.91 -3.86 6.85
C GLY A 122 -5.52 -5.29 6.42
N ARG A 123 -6.57 -6.09 6.23
CA ARG A 123 -6.43 -7.52 5.98
C ARG A 123 -5.74 -7.85 4.66
N ILE A 124 -6.08 -7.14 3.59
CA ILE A 124 -5.53 -7.42 2.25
C ILE A 124 -4.02 -7.19 2.24
N ALA A 125 -3.56 -6.07 2.79
CA ALA A 125 -2.13 -5.78 2.90
C ALA A 125 -1.41 -6.82 3.77
N ALA A 126 -2.00 -7.18 4.90
CA ALA A 126 -1.41 -8.16 5.80
C ALA A 126 -1.28 -9.54 5.15
N LYS A 127 -2.29 -9.97 4.40
CA LYS A 127 -2.22 -11.26 3.65
C LYS A 127 -1.17 -11.23 2.56
N ALA A 128 -1.02 -10.11 1.88
CA ALA A 128 -0.08 -9.98 0.78
C ALA A 128 1.39 -9.94 1.27
N ILE A 129 1.64 -9.37 2.43
CA ILE A 129 2.99 -9.08 2.94
C ILE A 129 3.43 -10.10 4.00
N ILE A 130 2.56 -10.43 4.95
CA ILE A 130 2.92 -11.28 6.10
C ILE A 130 2.70 -12.74 5.75
N LYS A 131 1.45 -13.12 5.53
CA LYS A 131 1.10 -14.46 5.09
C LYS A 131 -0.32 -14.52 4.55
N GLU A 132 -0.54 -15.45 3.63
CA GLU A 132 -1.78 -15.57 2.88
C GLU A 132 -3.02 -15.84 3.74
N ASP A 133 -2.88 -16.59 4.82
CA ASP A 133 -4.00 -16.92 5.71
C ASP A 133 -4.12 -15.98 6.91
N PHE A 134 -3.46 -14.82 6.87
CA PHE A 134 -3.51 -13.85 7.96
C PHE A 134 -4.95 -13.40 8.24
N LYS A 135 -5.32 -13.40 9.51
CA LYS A 135 -6.60 -12.88 9.98
C LYS A 135 -6.37 -11.83 11.04
N ILE A 136 -7.13 -10.75 10.97
CA ILE A 136 -7.08 -9.74 12.00
C ILE A 136 -7.74 -10.30 13.26
N CYS A 137 -7.01 -10.31 14.35
CA CYS A 137 -7.48 -10.76 15.64
C CYS A 137 -6.83 -9.94 16.76
N LEU A 138 -6.95 -10.38 17.99
CA LEU A 138 -6.49 -9.64 19.17
C LEU A 138 -4.98 -9.82 19.45
N LEU A 139 -4.16 -10.09 18.45
CA LEU A 139 -2.71 -10.25 18.63
C LEU A 139 -2.06 -9.04 19.32
N TYR A 140 -2.52 -7.85 18.96
CA TYR A 140 -1.98 -6.61 19.52
C TYR A 140 -2.41 -6.35 20.99
N THR A 141 -3.42 -7.05 21.48
CA THR A 141 -3.96 -6.84 22.84
C THR A 141 -3.53 -7.91 23.83
N SER A 142 -2.88 -8.96 23.38
CA SER A 142 -2.50 -10.10 24.23
C SER A 142 -0.99 -10.19 24.32
N PRO A 143 -0.44 -10.29 25.56
CA PRO A 143 0.97 -10.58 25.73
C PRO A 143 1.34 -12.00 25.30
N SER A 144 0.37 -12.89 25.19
CA SER A 144 0.54 -14.24 24.62
C SER A 144 -0.11 -14.28 23.26
N PRO A 145 0.60 -14.69 22.21
CA PRO A 145 -0.01 -14.85 20.90
C PRO A 145 -1.15 -15.85 20.98
N ARG A 146 -2.34 -15.40 20.72
CA ARG A 146 -3.49 -16.29 20.56
C ARG A 146 -3.77 -16.43 19.09
N ASP A 147 -3.99 -17.65 18.67
CA ASP A 147 -4.33 -17.90 17.28
C ASP A 147 -5.68 -17.27 16.95
N CYS A 148 -5.72 -16.60 15.83
CA CYS A 148 -6.96 -16.16 15.23
C CYS A 148 -7.54 -17.36 14.48
N SER A 149 -8.30 -18.13 15.15
CA SER A 149 -8.96 -19.29 14.54
C SER A 149 -10.22 -18.89 13.81
#